data_b781b7eafe19716166b7d8a915b3742c
#
_entry.id   b781b7eafe19716166b7d8a915b3742c
#
_cell.length_a   1.000
_cell.length_b   1.000
_cell.length_c   1.000
_cell.angle_alpha   90.00
_cell.angle_beta   90.00
_cell.angle_gamma   90.00
#
_symmetry.space_group_name_H-M   'P 1'
#
loop_
_entity.id
_entity.type
_entity.pdbx_description
1 polymer ?
#
loop_
_entity_poly.entity_id
_entity_poly.type
_entity_poly.pdbx_seq_one_letter_code
_entity_poly.pdbx_strand_id
1 'polypeptide(L)'
;MKDHRSAPTDHERLLGSAAAFLGRRPEATQDEIAAAIGISRATLHRYFAGRAALEEALQQLALSKMREALANARSNQGPAAQALQRLVAACEPVSGYVALLYTHSQEFDSGDLMQGWAEIDAEIRGLFLRGQRDGEFRPDLTSTWLTEAFYCLIAGAGWSIRTGRAAPRDFTDMITGLLLDGACRR
;
A
#
# COMPACT_ATOMS: atom_id res chain seq x y z
N MET A 1 27.37 -1.00 -7.14
CA MET A 1 26.81 -1.74 -6.00
C MET A 1 25.57 -2.43 -6.51
N LYS A 2 25.63 -3.79 -6.69
CA LYS A 2 24.54 -4.55 -7.32
C LYS A 2 23.36 -4.64 -6.35
N ASP A 3 22.22 -4.13 -6.77
CA ASP A 3 20.92 -4.22 -6.09
C ASP A 3 20.54 -5.70 -5.95
N HIS A 4 20.74 -6.29 -4.78
CA HIS A 4 20.27 -7.63 -4.45
C HIS A 4 18.77 -7.53 -4.08
N ARG A 5 17.91 -7.29 -5.06
CA ARG A 5 16.50 -7.67 -4.91
C ARG A 5 16.46 -9.19 -4.99
N SER A 6 16.33 -9.87 -3.84
CA SER A 6 16.02 -11.30 -3.80
C SER A 6 14.75 -11.54 -4.62
N ALA A 7 14.76 -12.56 -5.48
CA ALA A 7 13.55 -12.96 -6.20
C ALA A 7 12.46 -13.36 -5.17
N PRO A 8 11.19 -12.97 -5.39
CA PRO A 8 10.11 -13.30 -4.47
C PRO A 8 10.00 -14.82 -4.32
N THR A 9 9.77 -15.28 -3.09
CA THR A 9 9.54 -16.69 -2.80
C THR A 9 8.27 -17.19 -3.49
N ASP A 10 8.11 -18.50 -3.67
CA ASP A 10 6.87 -19.07 -4.21
C ASP A 10 5.65 -18.66 -3.37
N HIS A 11 5.82 -18.56 -2.05
CA HIS A 11 4.80 -18.10 -1.12
C HIS A 11 4.41 -16.62 -1.38
N GLU A 12 5.37 -15.72 -1.55
CA GLU A 12 5.10 -14.31 -1.86
C GLU A 12 4.44 -14.14 -3.22
N ARG A 13 4.82 -14.95 -4.23
CA ARG A 13 4.17 -14.94 -5.54
C ARG A 13 2.71 -15.38 -5.45
N LEU A 14 2.41 -16.42 -4.67
CA LEU A 14 1.05 -16.89 -4.45
C LEU A 14 0.22 -15.82 -3.72
N LEU A 15 0.75 -15.21 -2.66
CA LEU A 15 0.09 -14.11 -1.95
C LEU A 15 -0.15 -12.90 -2.86
N GLY A 16 0.82 -12.51 -3.67
CA GLY A 16 0.68 -11.42 -4.62
C GLY A 16 -0.44 -11.67 -5.64
N SER A 17 -0.52 -12.90 -6.16
CA SER A 17 -1.57 -13.32 -7.09
C SER A 17 -2.95 -13.35 -6.41
N ALA A 18 -3.02 -13.84 -5.17
CA ALA A 18 -4.25 -13.85 -4.37
C ALA A 18 -4.72 -12.42 -4.05
N ALA A 19 -3.82 -11.52 -3.66
CA ALA A 19 -4.12 -10.11 -3.43
C ALA A 19 -4.68 -9.42 -4.68
N ALA A 20 -4.05 -9.62 -5.84
CA ALA A 20 -4.50 -9.07 -7.11
C ALA A 20 -5.90 -9.58 -7.50
N PHE A 21 -6.23 -10.84 -7.20
CA PHE A 21 -7.54 -11.41 -7.45
C PHE A 21 -8.59 -10.87 -6.46
N LEU A 22 -8.29 -10.87 -5.16
CA LEU A 22 -9.18 -10.35 -4.12
C LEU A 22 -9.44 -8.84 -4.24
N GLY A 23 -8.48 -8.07 -4.73
CA GLY A 23 -8.69 -6.65 -5.05
C GLY A 23 -9.74 -6.40 -6.13
N ARG A 24 -10.12 -7.43 -6.93
CA ARG A 24 -11.20 -7.39 -7.92
C ARG A 24 -12.48 -8.09 -7.46
N ARG A 25 -12.34 -9.07 -6.56
CA ARG A 25 -13.42 -9.91 -6.02
C ARG A 25 -13.20 -10.14 -4.53
N PRO A 26 -13.52 -9.14 -3.69
CA PRO A 26 -13.29 -9.26 -2.25
C PRO A 26 -14.01 -10.44 -1.60
N GLU A 27 -15.21 -10.76 -2.09
CA GLU A 27 -16.06 -11.84 -1.58
C GLU A 27 -15.74 -13.23 -2.17
N ALA A 28 -14.63 -13.35 -2.93
CA ALA A 28 -14.29 -14.62 -3.57
C ALA A 28 -14.04 -15.72 -2.55
N THR A 29 -14.57 -16.90 -2.84
CA THR A 29 -14.36 -18.11 -2.05
C THR A 29 -12.92 -18.62 -2.18
N GLN A 30 -12.48 -19.48 -1.26
CA GLN A 30 -11.16 -20.11 -1.35
C GLN A 30 -10.97 -20.95 -2.63
N ASP A 31 -12.05 -21.56 -3.12
CA ASP A 31 -12.02 -22.32 -4.37
C ASP A 31 -11.78 -21.41 -5.58
N GLU A 32 -12.44 -20.25 -5.62
CA GLU A 32 -12.24 -19.26 -6.67
C GLU A 32 -10.83 -18.66 -6.61
N ILE A 33 -10.33 -18.39 -5.39
CA ILE A 33 -8.96 -17.89 -5.20
C ILE A 33 -7.96 -18.92 -5.69
N ALA A 34 -8.07 -20.19 -5.27
CA ALA A 34 -7.17 -21.28 -5.68
C ALA A 34 -7.15 -21.45 -7.19
N ALA A 35 -8.33 -21.48 -7.82
CA ALA A 35 -8.47 -21.57 -9.27
C ALA A 35 -7.84 -20.36 -9.98
N ALA A 36 -8.04 -19.15 -9.48
CA ALA A 36 -7.51 -17.93 -10.07
C ALA A 36 -5.98 -17.85 -10.02
N ILE A 37 -5.36 -18.40 -8.98
CA ILE A 37 -3.88 -18.43 -8.83
C ILE A 37 -3.25 -19.71 -9.35
N GLY A 38 -4.05 -20.61 -9.96
CA GLY A 38 -3.56 -21.80 -10.66
C GLY A 38 -3.12 -22.95 -9.76
N ILE A 39 -3.68 -23.07 -8.53
CA ILE A 39 -3.39 -24.17 -7.60
C ILE A 39 -4.69 -24.87 -7.17
N SER A 40 -4.54 -26.08 -6.59
CA SER A 40 -5.69 -26.77 -5.99
C SER A 40 -6.10 -26.13 -4.66
N ARG A 41 -7.38 -26.29 -4.29
CA ARG A 41 -7.87 -25.93 -2.95
C ARG A 41 -7.06 -26.58 -1.83
N ALA A 42 -6.70 -27.86 -1.99
CA ALA A 42 -5.88 -28.56 -1.01
C ALA A 42 -4.48 -27.94 -0.87
N THR A 43 -3.91 -27.46 -1.97
CA THR A 43 -2.63 -26.74 -1.95
C THR A 43 -2.78 -25.40 -1.27
N LEU A 44 -3.82 -24.63 -1.57
CA LEU A 44 -4.11 -23.34 -0.90
C LEU A 44 -4.29 -23.56 0.61
N HIS A 45 -5.07 -24.57 1.01
CA HIS A 45 -5.31 -24.89 2.42
C HIS A 45 -4.04 -25.33 3.17
N ARG A 46 -3.09 -25.98 2.47
CA ARG A 46 -1.79 -26.33 3.07
C ARG A 46 -0.93 -25.09 3.37
N TYR A 47 -1.04 -24.04 2.55
CA TYR A 47 -0.34 -22.77 2.78
C TYR A 47 -1.08 -21.89 3.80
N PHE A 48 -2.41 -21.86 3.73
CA PHE A 48 -3.25 -20.99 4.56
C PHE A 48 -4.45 -21.82 5.06
N ALA A 49 -4.48 -22.06 6.37
CA ALA A 49 -5.50 -22.87 7.03
C ALA A 49 -6.86 -22.14 7.12
N GLY A 50 -7.41 -21.76 5.95
CA GLY A 50 -8.68 -21.06 5.86
C GLY A 50 -8.55 -19.60 5.39
N ARG A 51 -9.69 -18.92 5.30
CA ARG A 51 -9.80 -17.54 4.82
C ARG A 51 -9.06 -16.56 5.73
N ALA A 52 -9.25 -16.65 7.03
CA ALA A 52 -8.62 -15.78 8.02
C ALA A 52 -7.09 -15.85 7.95
N ALA A 53 -6.51 -17.07 7.85
CA ALA A 53 -5.06 -17.23 7.73
C ALA A 53 -4.49 -16.64 6.42
N LEU A 54 -5.25 -16.72 5.32
CA LEU A 54 -4.86 -16.07 4.06
C LEU A 54 -4.91 -14.54 4.20
N GLU A 55 -5.95 -14.00 4.82
CA GLU A 55 -6.09 -12.55 5.03
C GLU A 55 -5.00 -12.01 5.95
N GLU A 56 -4.70 -12.70 7.04
CA GLU A 56 -3.58 -12.35 7.92
C GLU A 56 -2.25 -12.35 7.17
N ALA A 57 -1.97 -13.38 6.36
CA ALA A 57 -0.75 -13.44 5.56
C ALA A 57 -0.66 -12.30 4.52
N LEU A 58 -1.79 -11.91 3.92
CA LEU A 58 -1.87 -10.76 3.01
C LEU A 58 -1.61 -9.44 3.74
N GLN A 59 -2.11 -9.28 4.95
CA GLN A 59 -1.87 -8.11 5.79
C GLN A 59 -0.41 -7.99 6.20
N GLN A 60 0.22 -9.10 6.62
CA GLN A 60 1.65 -9.17 6.94
C GLN A 60 2.52 -8.79 5.73
N LEU A 61 2.19 -9.33 4.56
CA LEU A 61 2.91 -8.99 3.33
C LEU A 61 2.76 -7.52 2.97
N ALA A 62 1.55 -6.98 3.07
CA ALA A 62 1.28 -5.57 2.79
C ALA A 62 2.04 -4.65 3.74
N LEU A 63 2.06 -4.97 5.04
CA LEU A 63 2.82 -4.25 6.06
C LEU A 63 4.31 -4.24 5.73
N SER A 64 4.87 -5.42 5.39
CA SER A 64 6.26 -5.57 4.99
C SER A 64 6.60 -4.72 3.75
N LYS A 65 5.72 -4.76 2.73
CA LYS A 65 5.91 -3.99 1.49
C LYS A 65 5.79 -2.49 1.70
N MET A 66 4.91 -2.03 2.59
CA MET A 66 4.82 -0.61 2.94
C MET A 66 6.06 -0.12 3.70
N ARG A 67 6.59 -0.93 4.63
CA ARG A 67 7.86 -0.61 5.31
C ARG A 67 9.03 -0.51 4.31
N GLU A 68 9.09 -1.44 3.35
CA GLU A 68 10.09 -1.40 2.27
C GLU A 68 9.94 -0.13 1.41
N ALA A 69 8.73 0.26 1.05
CA ALA A 69 8.45 1.48 0.29
C ALA A 69 8.89 2.75 1.04
N LEU A 70 8.57 2.85 2.34
CA LEU A 70 9.01 3.95 3.21
C LEU A 70 10.54 4.04 3.32
N ALA A 71 11.21 2.90 3.55
CA ALA A 71 12.67 2.84 3.62
C ALA A 71 13.32 3.29 2.30
N ASN A 72 12.80 2.82 1.16
CA ASN A 72 13.29 3.18 -0.17
C ASN A 72 13.04 4.66 -0.50
N ALA A 73 11.93 5.21 -0.05
CA ALA A 73 11.58 6.62 -0.25
C ALA A 73 12.47 7.57 0.54
N ARG A 74 13.11 7.09 1.61
CA ARG A 74 13.87 7.94 2.55
C ARG A 74 13.04 9.14 2.99
N SER A 75 11.86 8.85 3.54
CA SER A 75 10.81 9.83 3.87
C SER A 75 11.28 10.97 4.76
N ASN A 76 12.35 10.75 5.55
CA ASN A 76 12.97 11.70 6.46
C ASN A 76 14.11 12.55 5.84
N GLN A 77 14.42 12.39 4.53
CA GLN A 77 15.56 13.07 3.89
C GLN A 77 15.12 14.07 2.82
N GLY A 78 15.75 15.24 2.83
CA GLY A 78 15.54 16.32 1.85
C GLY A 78 14.19 17.04 2.03
N PRO A 79 13.82 17.91 1.08
CA PRO A 79 12.53 18.62 1.08
C PRO A 79 11.36 17.66 1.19
N ALA A 80 10.33 18.04 1.95
CA ALA A 80 9.19 17.17 2.24
C ALA A 80 8.40 16.83 0.96
N ALA A 81 8.23 17.78 0.05
CA ALA A 81 7.57 17.56 -1.22
C ALA A 81 8.30 16.51 -2.08
N GLN A 82 9.63 16.56 -2.13
CA GLN A 82 10.43 15.56 -2.85
C GLN A 82 10.36 14.18 -2.16
N ALA A 83 10.35 14.14 -0.82
CA ALA A 83 10.21 12.92 -0.07
C ALA A 83 8.84 12.27 -0.32
N LEU A 84 7.77 13.09 -0.41
CA LEU A 84 6.43 12.62 -0.77
C LEU A 84 6.37 12.04 -2.18
N GLN A 85 7.00 12.69 -3.17
CA GLN A 85 7.10 12.16 -4.54
C GLN A 85 7.80 10.79 -4.57
N ARG A 86 8.93 10.66 -3.86
CA ARG A 86 9.63 9.37 -3.76
C ARG A 86 8.77 8.29 -3.10
N LEU A 87 8.03 8.67 -2.06
CA LEU A 87 7.14 7.74 -1.36
C LEU A 87 5.99 7.29 -2.26
N VAL A 88 5.34 8.20 -2.98
CA VAL A 88 4.31 7.85 -3.97
C VAL A 88 4.86 6.88 -5.01
N ALA A 89 6.02 7.18 -5.60
CA ALA A 89 6.65 6.29 -6.59
C ALA A 89 6.97 4.90 -5.99
N ALA A 90 7.47 4.85 -4.75
CA ALA A 90 7.75 3.58 -4.07
C ALA A 90 6.47 2.78 -3.73
N CYS A 91 5.31 3.44 -3.65
CA CYS A 91 4.02 2.79 -3.40
C CYS A 91 3.36 2.20 -4.66
N GLU A 92 3.83 2.48 -5.87
CA GLU A 92 3.25 1.91 -7.09
C GLU A 92 3.10 0.38 -7.02
N PRO A 93 4.16 -0.41 -6.73
CA PRO A 93 4.08 -1.87 -6.69
C PRO A 93 3.22 -2.41 -5.54
N VAL A 94 2.99 -1.60 -4.50
CA VAL A 94 2.22 -2.00 -3.31
C VAL A 94 0.78 -1.49 -3.31
N SER A 95 0.39 -0.66 -4.27
CA SER A 95 -0.92 -0.01 -4.36
C SER A 95 -2.10 -0.99 -4.30
N GLY A 96 -1.93 -2.19 -4.86
CA GLY A 96 -2.92 -3.27 -4.80
C GLY A 96 -3.14 -3.80 -3.38
N TYR A 97 -2.09 -3.90 -2.58
CA TYR A 97 -2.19 -4.32 -1.17
C TYR A 97 -2.82 -3.22 -0.31
N VAL A 98 -2.43 -1.96 -0.53
CA VAL A 98 -3.04 -0.81 0.17
C VAL A 98 -4.54 -0.76 -0.09
N ALA A 99 -4.98 -0.96 -1.34
CA ALA A 99 -6.40 -1.00 -1.69
C ALA A 99 -7.15 -2.13 -0.96
N LEU A 100 -6.56 -3.33 -0.90
CA LEU A 100 -7.16 -4.47 -0.20
C LEU A 100 -7.32 -4.19 1.29
N LEU A 101 -6.29 -3.62 1.91
CA LEU A 101 -6.29 -3.30 3.33
C LEU A 101 -7.27 -2.18 3.67
N TYR A 102 -7.34 -1.15 2.85
CA TYR A 102 -8.25 -0.03 3.08
C TYR A 102 -9.73 -0.46 3.07
N THR A 103 -10.06 -1.48 2.28
CA THR A 103 -11.43 -2.05 2.25
C THR A 103 -11.71 -2.99 3.44
N HIS A 104 -10.68 -3.59 4.04
CA HIS A 104 -10.82 -4.56 5.15
C HIS A 104 -10.35 -4.03 6.52
N SER A 105 -9.96 -2.77 6.63
CA SER A 105 -9.36 -2.18 7.83
C SER A 105 -10.26 -2.16 9.09
N GLN A 106 -11.50 -2.61 8.98
CA GLN A 106 -12.45 -2.66 10.12
C GLN A 106 -12.34 -3.95 10.95
N GLU A 107 -11.51 -4.93 10.55
CA GLU A 107 -11.51 -6.27 11.14
C GLU A 107 -10.12 -6.74 11.64
N PHE A 108 -9.19 -5.81 11.95
CA PHE A 108 -7.88 -6.20 12.46
C PHE A 108 -7.93 -6.63 13.93
N ASP A 109 -7.75 -7.92 14.18
CA ASP A 109 -7.81 -8.51 15.52
C ASP A 109 -6.44 -8.88 16.12
N SER A 110 -5.32 -8.66 15.40
CA SER A 110 -3.99 -8.96 15.91
C SER A 110 -3.22 -7.69 16.33
N GLY A 111 -2.80 -7.63 17.60
CA GLY A 111 -2.11 -6.47 18.18
C GLY A 111 -0.83 -6.07 17.44
N ASP A 112 -0.04 -7.04 16.92
CA ASP A 112 1.21 -6.81 16.21
C ASP A 112 0.99 -6.13 14.84
N LEU A 113 -0.07 -6.49 14.12
CA LEU A 113 -0.43 -5.84 12.86
C LEU A 113 -0.89 -4.41 13.09
N MET A 114 -1.75 -4.19 14.10
CA MET A 114 -2.18 -2.84 14.48
C MET A 114 -1.00 -1.95 14.85
N GLN A 115 -0.05 -2.46 15.64
CA GLN A 115 1.16 -1.75 16.01
C GLN A 115 2.00 -1.39 14.76
N GLY A 116 2.20 -2.35 13.86
CA GLY A 116 2.97 -2.14 12.64
C GLY A 116 2.37 -1.08 11.71
N TRP A 117 1.04 -1.06 11.58
CA TRP A 117 0.35 -0.02 10.81
C TRP A 117 0.40 1.33 11.48
N ALA A 118 0.29 1.39 12.82
CA ALA A 118 0.43 2.63 13.57
C ALA A 118 1.81 3.28 13.39
N GLU A 119 2.88 2.46 13.28
CA GLU A 119 4.24 2.93 12.99
C GLU A 119 4.35 3.55 11.59
N ILE A 120 3.82 2.87 10.57
CA ILE A 120 3.76 3.38 9.19
C ILE A 120 2.99 4.69 9.13
N ASP A 121 1.83 4.73 9.77
CA ASP A 121 0.98 5.92 9.84
C ASP A 121 1.69 7.08 10.51
N ALA A 122 2.39 6.84 11.60
CA ALA A 122 3.19 7.84 12.30
C ALA A 122 4.32 8.38 11.42
N GLU A 123 4.97 7.55 10.61
CA GLU A 123 6.04 7.98 9.71
C GLU A 123 5.51 8.85 8.58
N ILE A 124 4.42 8.46 7.92
CA ILE A 124 3.79 9.25 6.84
C ILE A 124 3.26 10.58 7.39
N ARG A 125 2.59 10.54 8.54
CA ARG A 125 2.13 11.75 9.24
C ARG A 125 3.29 12.67 9.61
N GLY A 126 4.41 12.09 10.04
CA GLY A 126 5.64 12.84 10.35
C GLY A 126 6.21 13.57 9.14
N LEU A 127 6.13 12.97 7.93
CA LEU A 127 6.51 13.61 6.68
C LEU A 127 5.63 14.85 6.40
N PHE A 128 4.30 14.73 6.54
CA PHE A 128 3.40 15.86 6.35
C PHE A 128 3.63 16.97 7.40
N LEU A 129 3.79 16.61 8.68
CA LEU A 129 4.10 17.57 9.75
C LEU A 129 5.42 18.33 9.50
N ARG A 130 6.44 17.61 8.99
CA ARG A 130 7.72 18.26 8.63
C ARG A 130 7.51 19.27 7.52
N GLY A 131 6.84 18.90 6.43
CA GLY A 131 6.56 19.83 5.33
C GLY A 131 5.72 21.05 5.75
N GLN A 132 4.80 20.89 6.70
CA GLN A 132 4.06 22.02 7.27
C GLN A 132 4.94 22.95 8.08
N ARG A 133 5.85 22.42 8.92
CA ARG A 133 6.81 23.22 9.70
C ARG A 133 7.81 23.96 8.80
N ASP A 134 8.24 23.31 7.73
CA ASP A 134 9.19 23.87 6.78
C ASP A 134 8.53 24.82 5.77
N GLY A 135 7.19 24.99 5.84
CA GLY A 135 6.42 25.90 4.97
C GLY A 135 6.19 25.37 3.56
N GLU A 136 6.51 24.10 3.29
CA GLU A 136 6.26 23.46 2.00
C GLU A 136 4.78 23.06 1.83
N PHE A 137 4.13 22.64 2.92
CA PHE A 137 2.74 22.23 2.92
C PHE A 137 1.84 23.21 3.70
N ARG A 138 0.60 23.30 3.27
CA ARG A 138 -0.42 24.13 3.91
C ARG A 138 -0.74 23.63 5.34
N PRO A 139 -0.80 24.52 6.33
CA PRO A 139 -1.00 24.14 7.72
C PRO A 139 -2.46 23.99 8.14
N ASP A 140 -3.42 24.40 7.29
CA ASP A 140 -4.86 24.36 7.58
C ASP A 140 -5.51 22.98 7.42
N LEU A 141 -4.80 22.03 6.79
CA LEU A 141 -5.18 20.62 6.77
C LEU A 141 -4.39 19.86 7.82
N THR A 142 -5.05 19.02 8.60
CA THR A 142 -4.34 18.20 9.59
C THR A 142 -3.46 17.17 8.90
N SER A 143 -2.30 16.85 9.49
CA SER A 143 -1.41 15.81 8.97
C SER A 143 -2.09 14.44 8.94
N THR A 144 -3.01 14.15 9.85
CA THR A 144 -3.84 12.96 9.85
C THR A 144 -4.70 12.89 8.60
N TRP A 145 -5.41 13.98 8.25
CA TRP A 145 -6.22 14.02 7.03
C TRP A 145 -5.38 13.86 5.76
N LEU A 146 -4.19 14.48 5.71
CA LEU A 146 -3.28 14.31 4.58
C LEU A 146 -2.77 12.87 4.45
N THR A 147 -2.57 12.17 5.56
CA THR A 147 -2.20 10.75 5.58
C THR A 147 -3.34 9.88 5.05
N GLU A 148 -4.59 10.12 5.47
CA GLU A 148 -5.76 9.42 4.92
C GLU A 148 -5.94 9.69 3.43
N ALA A 149 -5.79 10.93 2.99
CA ALA A 149 -5.85 11.30 1.58
C ALA A 149 -4.77 10.58 0.75
N PHE A 150 -3.55 10.45 1.30
CA PHE A 150 -2.47 9.69 0.69
C PHE A 150 -2.89 8.22 0.45
N TYR A 151 -3.39 7.52 1.47
CA TYR A 151 -3.84 6.13 1.32
C TYR A 151 -4.97 5.99 0.31
N CYS A 152 -5.97 6.86 0.37
CA CYS A 152 -7.09 6.87 -0.57
C CYS A 152 -6.63 7.04 -2.02
N LEU A 153 -5.67 7.95 -2.27
CA LEU A 153 -5.15 8.18 -3.60
C LEU A 153 -4.30 7.02 -4.12
N ILE A 154 -3.43 6.43 -3.28
CA ILE A 154 -2.67 5.23 -3.62
C ILE A 154 -3.61 4.07 -3.98
N ALA A 155 -4.62 3.80 -3.14
CA ALA A 155 -5.59 2.74 -3.37
C ALA A 155 -6.42 3.00 -4.64
N GLY A 156 -6.93 4.21 -4.82
CA GLY A 156 -7.74 4.63 -5.96
C GLY A 156 -6.98 4.59 -7.29
N ALA A 157 -5.73 5.04 -7.30
CA ALA A 157 -4.86 4.95 -8.48
C ALA A 157 -4.57 3.49 -8.85
N GLY A 158 -4.21 2.66 -7.87
CA GLY A 158 -4.00 1.22 -8.08
C GLY A 158 -5.24 0.52 -8.64
N TRP A 159 -6.44 0.85 -8.12
CA TRP A 159 -7.69 0.33 -8.65
C TRP A 159 -7.97 0.82 -10.08
N SER A 160 -7.76 2.11 -10.36
CA SER A 160 -7.99 2.71 -11.69
C SER A 160 -7.11 2.07 -12.76
N ILE A 161 -5.85 1.79 -12.43
CA ILE A 161 -4.92 1.10 -13.32
C ILE A 161 -5.38 -0.35 -13.58
N ARG A 162 -5.74 -1.10 -12.54
CA ARG A 162 -6.19 -2.49 -12.68
C ARG A 162 -7.48 -2.61 -13.50
N THR A 163 -8.32 -1.59 -13.49
CA THR A 163 -9.57 -1.56 -14.27
C THR A 163 -9.42 -0.92 -15.66
N GLY A 164 -8.18 -0.56 -16.06
CA GLY A 164 -7.89 0.02 -17.35
C GLY A 164 -8.37 1.47 -17.53
N ARG A 165 -8.66 2.18 -16.42
CA ARG A 165 -9.11 3.60 -16.43
C ARG A 165 -7.94 4.59 -16.42
N ALA A 166 -6.75 4.14 -15.99
CA ALA A 166 -5.52 4.91 -15.98
C ALA A 166 -4.35 4.02 -16.43
N ALA A 167 -3.31 4.62 -17.00
CA ALA A 167 -2.11 3.89 -17.38
C ALA A 167 -1.15 3.76 -16.18
N PRO A 168 -0.42 2.63 -16.02
CA PRO A 168 0.55 2.46 -14.93
C PRO A 168 1.57 3.59 -14.86
N ARG A 169 2.06 4.05 -16.01
CA ARG A 169 3.05 5.14 -16.10
C ARG A 169 2.57 6.46 -15.47
N ASP A 170 1.27 6.67 -15.35
CA ASP A 170 0.69 7.91 -14.84
C ASP A 170 0.49 7.88 -13.31
N PHE A 171 0.79 6.74 -12.65
CA PHE A 171 0.54 6.53 -11.22
C PHE A 171 1.12 7.64 -10.35
N THR A 172 2.41 7.88 -10.49
CA THR A 172 3.12 8.88 -9.67
C THR A 172 2.60 10.28 -9.94
N ASP A 173 2.47 10.66 -11.20
CA ASP A 173 2.08 12.03 -11.60
C ASP A 173 0.64 12.36 -11.18
N MET A 174 -0.29 11.41 -11.32
CA MET A 174 -1.68 11.60 -10.90
C MET A 174 -1.78 11.87 -9.39
N ILE A 175 -1.06 11.09 -8.58
CA ILE A 175 -1.12 11.21 -7.12
C ILE A 175 -0.36 12.43 -6.65
N THR A 176 0.87 12.64 -7.14
CA THR A 176 1.70 13.77 -6.73
C THR A 176 1.08 15.11 -7.15
N GLY A 177 0.50 15.19 -8.36
CA GLY A 177 -0.22 16.38 -8.80
C GLY A 177 -1.36 16.72 -7.85
N LEU A 178 -2.25 15.76 -7.55
CA LEU A 178 -3.35 16.01 -6.62
C LEU A 178 -2.91 16.33 -5.19
N LEU A 179 -1.92 15.60 -4.66
CA LEU A 179 -1.46 15.82 -3.29
C LEU A 179 -0.68 17.13 -3.16
N LEU A 180 0.27 17.40 -4.07
CA LEU A 180 1.11 18.60 -3.97
C LEU A 180 0.31 19.85 -4.30
N ASP A 181 -0.49 19.86 -5.38
CA ASP A 181 -1.34 21.01 -5.71
C ASP A 181 -2.41 21.27 -4.64
N GLY A 182 -2.91 20.21 -4.00
CA GLY A 182 -3.85 20.30 -2.88
C GLY A 182 -3.20 20.59 -1.53
N ALA A 183 -1.96 20.13 -1.29
CA ALA A 183 -1.24 20.25 -0.02
C ALA A 183 -0.25 21.42 0.02
N CYS A 184 0.18 21.93 -1.13
CA CYS A 184 1.09 23.08 -1.17
C CYS A 184 0.42 24.37 -0.69
N ARG A 185 1.19 25.20 -0.04
CA ARG A 185 0.76 26.55 0.32
C ARG A 185 0.67 27.40 -0.94
N ARG A 186 -0.48 28.03 -1.16
CA ARG A 186 -0.66 29.06 -2.19
C ARG A 186 -0.07 30.38 -1.75
#